data_a26cfe5e5ed5310619b7d91b422fa486
#
_entry.id   a26cfe5e5ed5310619b7d91b422fa486
#
_cell.length_a   1.000
_cell.length_b   1.000
_cell.length_c   1.000
_cell.angle_alpha   90.00
_cell.angle_beta   90.00
_cell.angle_gamma   90.00
#
_symmetry.space_group_name_H-M   'P 1'
#
loop_
_entity.id
_entity.type
_entity.pdbx_description
1 polymer ?
#
loop_
_entity_poly.entity_id
_entity_poly.type
_entity_poly.pdbx_seq_one_letter_code
_entity_poly.pdbx_strand_id
1 'polypeptide(L)'
;MSITYLEAIREAQTRALRENPDVFIYGQDIAGFGGAFKATKHLARDFPGRVLDSPISEDAMMGFAIGAAIEGMRPLVEMQFADFSSIGFNQIINQAATHFWRTGIPCPLVVRLPSGGTAGSGPFHSQSMESLYAHYPGLIVLTPATVGDAYWMLLDAIELNDPVIFCEHKFLYYHLKADALPPPEERLPIGKARITRHGKHASVVTYSAMVHESIRAADELAKLGYEIEIVDLRSMKPLDTDTILASVARTGRLLVVGEAFPYGGVTAEVIARVTAEGFHLLDAPPRRLNARDTPIPYHPNLWAAHRPTAASITDALRELLGF
;
A
#
# COMPACT_ATOMS: atom_id res chain seq x y z
N MET A 1 25.06 -0.33 -7.73
CA MET A 1 24.67 -1.22 -6.59
C MET A 1 23.16 -1.25 -6.57
N SER A 2 22.54 -2.44 -6.48
CA SER A 2 21.08 -2.55 -6.40
C SER A 2 20.55 -1.91 -5.12
N ILE A 3 19.38 -1.30 -5.19
CA ILE A 3 18.67 -0.68 -4.06
C ILE A 3 17.47 -1.54 -3.69
N THR A 4 17.27 -1.83 -2.40
CA THR A 4 16.10 -2.53 -1.91
C THR A 4 14.91 -1.60 -1.76
N TYR A 5 13.70 -2.15 -1.70
CA TYR A 5 12.48 -1.40 -1.41
C TYR A 5 12.58 -0.63 -0.07
N LEU A 6 13.15 -1.25 0.97
CA LEU A 6 13.39 -0.59 2.26
C LEU A 6 14.37 0.58 2.15
N GLU A 7 15.46 0.40 1.39
CA GLU A 7 16.43 1.46 1.15
C GLU A 7 15.82 2.63 0.37
N ALA A 8 14.92 2.35 -0.57
CA ALA A 8 14.19 3.39 -1.29
C ALA A 8 13.32 4.25 -0.36
N ILE A 9 12.63 3.62 0.59
CA ILE A 9 11.89 4.33 1.65
C ILE A 9 12.83 5.19 2.50
N ARG A 10 13.99 4.65 2.91
CA ARG A 10 14.97 5.41 3.68
C ARG A 10 15.55 6.58 2.90
N GLU A 11 15.83 6.41 1.62
CA GLU A 11 16.32 7.49 0.75
C GLU A 11 15.26 8.58 0.55
N ALA A 12 13.98 8.22 0.42
CA ALA A 12 12.89 9.20 0.38
C ALA A 12 12.81 10.02 1.67
N GLN A 13 12.91 9.37 2.83
CA GLN A 13 12.97 10.04 4.13
C GLN A 13 14.19 10.94 4.26
N THR A 14 15.38 10.46 3.85
CA THR A 14 16.63 11.21 3.86
C THR A 14 16.51 12.48 3.02
N ARG A 15 15.94 12.36 1.84
CA ARG A 15 15.74 13.48 0.93
C ARG A 15 14.73 14.49 1.50
N ALA A 16 13.60 14.02 2.01
CA ALA A 16 12.57 14.88 2.62
C ALA A 16 13.14 15.67 3.81
N LEU A 17 13.90 15.03 4.71
CA LEU A 17 14.57 15.68 5.83
C LEU A 17 15.59 16.74 5.38
N ARG A 18 16.28 16.51 4.27
CA ARG A 18 17.28 17.43 3.72
C ARG A 18 16.67 18.64 3.04
N GLU A 19 15.59 18.43 2.26
CA GLU A 19 15.01 19.46 1.40
C GLU A 19 13.94 20.30 2.12
N ASN A 20 13.27 19.75 3.17
CA ASN A 20 12.20 20.45 3.86
C ASN A 20 12.46 20.52 5.38
N PRO A 21 12.65 21.72 5.96
CA PRO A 21 12.93 21.90 7.40
C PRO A 21 11.74 21.53 8.30
N ASP A 22 10.51 21.51 7.80
CA ASP A 22 9.30 21.23 8.57
C ASP A 22 9.04 19.73 8.71
N VAL A 23 9.72 18.87 7.92
CA VAL A 23 9.61 17.42 8.01
C VAL A 23 10.36 16.91 9.24
N PHE A 24 9.72 16.08 10.03
CA PHE A 24 10.36 15.26 11.08
C PHE A 24 9.77 13.86 11.10
N ILE A 25 10.54 12.88 11.62
CA ILE A 25 10.09 11.49 11.74
C ILE A 25 9.85 11.20 13.21
N TYR A 26 8.71 10.58 13.51
CA TYR A 26 8.27 10.28 14.86
C TYR A 26 7.70 8.86 14.96
N GLY A 27 8.10 8.11 15.96
CA GLY A 27 7.65 6.73 16.16
C GLY A 27 8.40 6.01 17.25
N GLN A 28 8.12 4.73 17.43
CA GLN A 28 8.71 3.92 18.48
C GLN A 28 10.02 3.31 17.99
N ASP A 29 11.10 3.44 18.78
CA ASP A 29 12.44 2.87 18.53
C ASP A 29 13.06 3.32 17.17
N ILE A 30 12.67 4.47 16.63
CA ILE A 30 13.12 4.91 15.30
C ILE A 30 14.42 5.68 15.31
N ALA A 31 14.76 6.34 16.43
CA ALA A 31 15.98 7.15 16.52
C ALA A 31 17.23 6.28 16.73
N GLY A 32 17.47 5.84 17.95
CA GLY A 32 18.67 5.08 18.28
C GLY A 32 18.72 3.69 17.65
N PHE A 33 17.59 2.97 17.64
CA PHE A 33 17.49 1.62 17.09
C PHE A 33 17.32 1.60 15.56
N GLY A 34 16.75 2.64 14.97
CA GLY A 34 16.56 2.80 13.52
C GLY A 34 15.30 2.14 12.98
N GLY A 35 14.28 1.97 13.81
CA GLY A 35 13.01 1.33 13.49
C GLY A 35 13.05 -0.20 13.54
N ALA A 36 11.88 -0.83 13.66
CA ALA A 36 11.74 -2.28 13.74
C ALA A 36 12.36 -2.99 12.51
N PHE A 37 12.25 -2.39 11.34
CA PHE A 37 12.77 -2.91 10.07
C PHE A 37 14.00 -2.16 9.56
N LYS A 38 14.57 -1.24 10.34
CA LYS A 38 15.73 -0.40 9.97
C LYS A 38 15.44 0.62 8.85
N ALA A 39 14.18 1.02 8.69
CA ALA A 39 13.78 2.04 7.71
C ALA A 39 14.32 3.44 8.04
N THR A 40 14.60 3.72 9.33
CA THR A 40 15.16 4.99 9.80
C THR A 40 16.62 4.88 10.26
N LYS A 41 17.30 3.78 9.90
CA LYS A 41 18.69 3.52 10.30
C LYS A 41 19.62 4.69 9.92
N HIS A 42 20.33 5.22 10.91
CA HIS A 42 21.27 6.35 10.83
C HIS A 42 20.64 7.74 10.69
N LEU A 43 19.34 7.88 10.45
CA LEU A 43 18.71 9.20 10.21
C LEU A 43 18.78 10.11 11.44
N ALA A 44 18.63 9.58 12.67
CA ALA A 44 18.76 10.40 13.88
C ALA A 44 20.16 10.99 14.06
N ARG A 45 21.21 10.28 13.62
CA ARG A 45 22.59 10.79 13.62
C ARG A 45 22.79 11.88 12.57
N ASP A 46 22.23 11.64 11.37
CA ASP A 46 22.45 12.52 10.21
C ASP A 46 21.55 13.77 10.25
N PHE A 47 20.42 13.70 10.99
CA PHE A 47 19.47 14.80 11.20
C PHE A 47 19.09 14.94 12.68
N PRO A 48 20.01 15.44 13.54
CA PRO A 48 19.78 15.58 14.98
C PRO A 48 18.52 16.42 15.27
N GLY A 49 17.69 15.96 16.21
CA GLY A 49 16.47 16.66 16.62
C GLY A 49 15.29 16.54 15.65
N ARG A 50 15.45 15.81 14.55
CA ARG A 50 14.40 15.63 13.53
C ARG A 50 13.90 14.18 13.39
N VAL A 51 14.49 13.23 14.10
CA VAL A 51 14.05 11.83 14.20
C VAL A 51 13.92 11.51 15.67
N LEU A 52 12.69 11.34 16.14
CA LEU A 52 12.34 11.36 17.55
C LEU A 52 11.64 10.06 17.97
N ASP A 53 12.14 9.45 19.05
CA ASP A 53 11.44 8.31 19.65
C ASP A 53 10.19 8.75 20.44
N SER A 54 9.10 8.02 20.28
CA SER A 54 7.91 8.16 21.11
C SER A 54 7.88 7.09 22.21
N PRO A 55 7.19 7.35 23.34
CA PRO A 55 6.75 6.28 24.21
C PRO A 55 5.85 5.26 23.47
N ILE A 56 5.70 4.04 24.00
CA ILE A 56 4.75 3.06 23.47
C ILE A 56 3.33 3.50 23.88
N SER A 57 2.73 4.33 23.03
CA SER A 57 1.37 4.83 23.16
C SER A 57 0.92 5.39 21.81
N GLU A 58 0.37 4.54 20.95
CA GLU A 58 0.07 4.88 19.56
C GLU A 58 -1.00 5.98 19.45
N ASP A 59 -1.98 6.01 20.35
CA ASP A 59 -2.99 7.07 20.39
C ASP A 59 -2.35 8.43 20.71
N ALA A 60 -1.51 8.51 21.74
CA ALA A 60 -0.78 9.73 22.10
C ALA A 60 0.21 10.15 21.02
N MET A 61 0.91 9.18 20.39
CA MET A 61 1.83 9.40 19.28
C MET A 61 1.10 10.05 18.10
N MET A 62 -0.07 9.54 17.74
CA MET A 62 -0.87 10.11 16.66
C MET A 62 -1.41 11.50 17.03
N GLY A 63 -1.91 11.69 18.26
CA GLY A 63 -2.38 12.99 18.73
C GLY A 63 -1.29 14.06 18.69
N PHE A 64 -0.07 13.73 19.10
CA PHE A 64 1.09 14.63 19.01
C PHE A 64 1.40 15.01 17.55
N ALA A 65 1.47 14.00 16.66
CA ALA A 65 1.78 14.24 15.25
C ALA A 65 0.72 15.10 14.56
N ILE A 66 -0.56 14.89 14.87
CA ILE A 66 -1.67 15.70 14.35
C ILE A 66 -1.55 17.14 14.84
N GLY A 67 -1.27 17.36 16.13
CA GLY A 67 -1.04 18.69 16.69
C GLY A 67 0.12 19.42 15.99
N ALA A 68 1.24 18.73 15.78
CA ALA A 68 2.38 19.27 15.04
C ALA A 68 2.03 19.61 13.58
N ALA A 69 1.24 18.76 12.91
CA ALA A 69 0.80 19.01 11.53
C ALA A 69 -0.10 20.26 11.42
N ILE A 70 -1.01 20.44 12.37
CA ILE A 70 -1.90 21.62 12.44
C ILE A 70 -1.11 22.91 12.63
N GLU A 71 0.01 22.86 13.36
CA GLU A 71 0.92 23.99 13.58
C GLU A 71 1.95 24.19 12.43
N GLY A 72 1.77 23.47 11.31
CA GLY A 72 2.55 23.71 10.08
C GLY A 72 3.76 22.78 9.88
N MET A 73 4.00 21.84 10.80
CA MET A 73 5.02 20.80 10.59
C MET A 73 4.51 19.70 9.66
N ARG A 74 5.44 18.88 9.14
CA ARG A 74 5.14 17.72 8.28
C ARG A 74 5.63 16.43 8.93
N PRO A 75 4.88 15.89 9.91
CA PRO A 75 5.26 14.66 10.58
C PRO A 75 5.14 13.44 9.66
N LEU A 76 6.19 12.64 9.67
CA LEU A 76 6.22 11.31 9.08
C LEU A 76 6.24 10.30 10.23
N VAL A 77 5.09 9.70 10.52
CA VAL A 77 4.93 8.77 11.65
C VAL A 77 5.18 7.35 11.19
N GLU A 78 6.07 6.61 11.89
CA GLU A 78 6.28 5.19 11.68
C GLU A 78 5.57 4.39 12.77
N MET A 79 4.54 3.61 12.40
CA MET A 79 4.03 2.52 13.23
C MET A 79 4.99 1.33 13.14
N GLN A 80 5.21 0.58 14.23
CA GLN A 80 6.03 -0.62 14.17
C GLN A 80 5.44 -1.70 13.26
N PHE A 81 4.10 -1.85 13.31
CA PHE A 81 3.30 -2.71 12.43
C PHE A 81 1.97 -2.02 12.13
N ALA A 82 1.40 -2.31 10.95
CA ALA A 82 0.08 -1.79 10.58
C ALA A 82 -1.01 -2.17 11.59
N ASP A 83 -0.89 -3.36 12.17
CA ASP A 83 -1.80 -3.90 13.19
C ASP A 83 -1.97 -2.96 14.39
N PHE A 84 -0.89 -2.31 14.84
CA PHE A 84 -0.90 -1.41 16.01
C PHE A 84 -1.50 -0.05 15.71
N SER A 85 -1.70 0.30 14.45
CA SER A 85 -2.43 1.51 14.10
C SER A 85 -3.89 1.49 14.58
N SER A 86 -4.41 0.31 14.91
CA SER A 86 -5.73 0.14 15.54
C SER A 86 -5.84 0.85 16.89
N ILE A 87 -4.74 1.03 17.64
CA ILE A 87 -4.71 1.75 18.90
C ILE A 87 -4.84 3.27 18.67
N GLY A 88 -4.16 3.80 17.64
CA GLY A 88 -4.25 5.20 17.22
C GLY A 88 -5.42 5.52 16.29
N PHE A 89 -6.33 4.58 16.07
CA PHE A 89 -7.38 4.66 15.06
C PHE A 89 -8.28 5.87 15.24
N ASN A 90 -8.72 6.16 16.48
CA ASN A 90 -9.56 7.32 16.77
C ASN A 90 -8.90 8.64 16.32
N GLN A 91 -7.62 8.82 16.58
CA GLN A 91 -6.88 10.02 16.17
C GLN A 91 -6.83 10.15 14.65
N ILE A 92 -6.59 9.05 13.95
CA ILE A 92 -6.49 9.05 12.48
C ILE A 92 -7.85 9.41 11.85
N ILE A 93 -8.93 8.71 12.21
CA ILE A 93 -10.22 8.83 11.52
C ILE A 93 -11.08 10.01 12.01
N ASN A 94 -11.03 10.35 13.29
CA ASN A 94 -11.86 11.40 13.87
C ASN A 94 -11.14 12.74 14.00
N GLN A 95 -9.82 12.76 14.12
CA GLN A 95 -9.06 14.00 14.21
C GLN A 95 -8.39 14.34 12.87
N ALA A 96 -7.44 13.54 12.36
CA ALA A 96 -6.71 13.86 11.13
C ALA A 96 -7.65 13.95 9.92
N ALA A 97 -8.41 12.88 9.64
CA ALA A 97 -9.27 12.78 8.45
C ALA A 97 -10.34 13.88 8.34
N THR A 98 -10.86 14.34 9.50
CA THR A 98 -11.95 15.32 9.51
C THR A 98 -11.46 16.76 9.76
N HIS A 99 -10.17 16.97 10.04
CA HIS A 99 -9.67 18.26 10.52
C HIS A 99 -9.94 19.39 9.53
N PHE A 100 -9.52 19.21 8.27
CA PHE A 100 -9.74 20.21 7.22
C PHE A 100 -11.23 20.52 7.01
N TRP A 101 -12.09 19.50 7.02
CA TRP A 101 -13.53 19.69 6.86
C TRP A 101 -14.13 20.56 7.97
N ARG A 102 -13.66 20.38 9.20
CA ARG A 102 -14.19 21.12 10.38
C ARG A 102 -13.63 22.52 10.52
N THR A 103 -12.39 22.75 10.11
CA THR A 103 -11.65 23.97 10.47
C THR A 103 -11.12 24.77 9.27
N GLY A 104 -11.01 24.16 8.09
CA GLY A 104 -10.32 24.72 6.93
C GLY A 104 -8.78 24.70 7.06
N ILE A 105 -8.22 24.15 8.13
CA ILE A 105 -6.78 24.08 8.36
C ILE A 105 -6.25 22.73 7.84
N PRO A 106 -5.20 22.71 7.00
CA PRO A 106 -4.55 21.47 6.54
C PRO A 106 -4.02 20.60 7.68
N CYS A 107 -3.92 19.29 7.43
CA CYS A 107 -3.26 18.35 8.34
C CYS A 107 -2.26 17.49 7.54
N PRO A 108 -1.10 18.05 7.14
CA PRO A 108 -0.09 17.36 6.34
C PRO A 108 0.62 16.31 7.19
N LEU A 109 0.11 15.08 7.18
CA LEU A 109 0.57 13.98 8.01
C LEU A 109 0.74 12.74 7.15
N VAL A 110 1.87 12.05 7.23
CA VAL A 110 2.05 10.71 6.64
C VAL A 110 2.21 9.68 7.75
N VAL A 111 1.34 8.66 7.73
CA VAL A 111 1.43 7.51 8.64
C VAL A 111 1.90 6.30 7.84
N ARG A 112 3.14 5.89 8.08
CA ARG A 112 3.74 4.70 7.48
C ARG A 112 3.31 3.46 8.26
N LEU A 113 2.74 2.51 7.55
CA LEU A 113 2.23 1.27 8.09
C LEU A 113 2.98 0.07 7.47
N PRO A 114 3.92 -0.56 8.17
CA PRO A 114 4.47 -1.84 7.76
C PRO A 114 3.37 -2.92 7.76
N SER A 115 2.78 -3.15 6.57
CA SER A 115 1.57 -3.95 6.33
C SER A 115 1.88 -5.34 5.78
N GLY A 116 0.85 -6.17 5.68
CA GLY A 116 0.89 -7.48 5.06
C GLY A 116 1.63 -8.52 5.89
N GLY A 117 1.56 -9.77 5.46
CA GLY A 117 2.08 -10.88 6.22
C GLY A 117 3.45 -11.37 5.78
N THR A 118 4.14 -12.00 6.74
CA THR A 118 5.28 -12.87 6.50
C THR A 118 5.09 -14.17 7.28
N ALA A 119 5.67 -15.27 6.79
CA ALA A 119 5.59 -16.55 7.49
C ALA A 119 6.09 -16.42 8.94
N GLY A 120 5.33 -16.93 9.89
CA GLY A 120 5.67 -16.90 11.32
C GLY A 120 5.22 -15.67 12.10
N SER A 121 4.73 -14.61 11.43
CA SER A 121 4.33 -13.36 12.10
C SER A 121 2.96 -13.44 12.79
N GLY A 122 2.04 -14.28 12.30
CA GLY A 122 0.73 -14.51 12.91
C GLY A 122 -0.22 -13.31 12.88
N PRO A 123 -1.32 -13.36 13.68
CA PRO A 123 -2.45 -12.43 13.50
C PRO A 123 -2.18 -10.99 13.98
N PHE A 124 -1.18 -10.75 14.83
CA PHE A 124 -0.89 -9.43 15.39
C PHE A 124 0.20 -8.64 14.65
N HIS A 125 0.81 -9.25 13.60
CA HIS A 125 1.94 -8.65 12.89
C HIS A 125 1.83 -8.85 11.37
N SER A 126 0.63 -9.15 10.85
CA SER A 126 0.47 -9.54 9.44
C SER A 126 -0.73 -8.91 8.75
N GLN A 127 -1.48 -8.05 9.41
CA GLN A 127 -2.72 -7.52 8.84
C GLN A 127 -2.45 -6.51 7.73
N SER A 128 -3.38 -6.50 6.76
CA SER A 128 -3.47 -5.53 5.68
C SER A 128 -4.61 -4.55 6.02
N MET A 129 -4.23 -3.35 6.48
CA MET A 129 -5.17 -2.39 7.08
C MET A 129 -5.72 -1.35 6.08
N GLU A 130 -5.29 -1.41 4.83
CA GLU A 130 -5.61 -0.39 3.80
C GLU A 130 -7.11 -0.21 3.59
N SER A 131 -7.90 -1.28 3.61
CA SER A 131 -9.35 -1.23 3.42
C SER A 131 -10.06 -0.48 4.55
N LEU A 132 -9.57 -0.65 5.78
CA LEU A 132 -10.11 0.03 6.95
C LEU A 132 -9.98 1.55 6.81
N TYR A 133 -8.81 2.03 6.39
CA TYR A 133 -8.56 3.45 6.20
C TYR A 133 -9.19 4.02 4.93
N ALA A 134 -9.25 3.24 3.84
CA ALA A 134 -9.91 3.65 2.61
C ALA A 134 -11.41 3.91 2.79
N HIS A 135 -12.04 3.30 3.80
CA HIS A 135 -13.44 3.56 4.15
C HIS A 135 -13.69 5.01 4.57
N TYR A 136 -12.75 5.66 5.27
CA TYR A 136 -12.97 6.98 5.85
C TYR A 136 -12.71 8.13 4.87
N PRO A 137 -13.67 9.08 4.70
CA PRO A 137 -13.43 10.32 3.96
C PRO A 137 -12.31 11.16 4.59
N GLY A 138 -11.55 11.89 3.77
CA GLY A 138 -10.47 12.77 4.22
C GLY A 138 -9.11 12.10 4.38
N LEU A 139 -9.00 10.79 4.12
CA LEU A 139 -7.72 10.08 4.07
C LEU A 139 -7.33 9.73 2.62
N ILE A 140 -6.04 9.82 2.33
CA ILE A 140 -5.41 9.23 1.16
C ILE A 140 -4.77 7.91 1.60
N VAL A 141 -4.91 6.84 0.81
CA VAL A 141 -4.39 5.51 1.16
C VAL A 141 -3.56 4.96 0.01
N LEU A 142 -2.28 4.72 0.25
CA LEU A 142 -1.29 4.34 -0.74
C LEU A 142 -0.69 2.97 -0.43
N THR A 143 -0.42 2.18 -1.48
CA THR A 143 0.08 0.80 -1.36
C THR A 143 1.15 0.52 -2.42
N PRO A 144 2.33 1.12 -2.34
CA PRO A 144 3.37 0.97 -3.35
C PRO A 144 3.80 -0.49 -3.51
N ALA A 145 3.94 -0.94 -4.77
CA ALA A 145 4.35 -2.29 -5.11
C ALA A 145 5.78 -2.37 -5.68
N THR A 146 6.39 -1.24 -6.03
CA THR A 146 7.72 -1.19 -6.65
C THR A 146 8.71 -0.37 -5.82
N VAL A 147 10.00 -0.56 -6.04
CA VAL A 147 11.07 0.26 -5.43
C VAL A 147 10.89 1.74 -5.79
N GLY A 148 10.52 2.01 -7.05
CA GLY A 148 10.29 3.38 -7.53
C GLY A 148 9.08 4.02 -6.88
N ASP A 149 7.96 3.29 -6.77
CA ASP A 149 6.77 3.81 -6.11
C ASP A 149 6.98 4.00 -4.60
N ALA A 150 7.74 3.10 -3.95
CA ALA A 150 8.11 3.29 -2.54
C ALA A 150 8.89 4.59 -2.29
N TYR A 151 9.73 4.99 -3.24
CA TYR A 151 10.49 6.24 -3.18
C TYR A 151 9.64 7.47 -3.56
N TRP A 152 9.09 7.46 -4.78
CA TRP A 152 8.43 8.66 -5.31
C TRP A 152 7.09 8.96 -4.66
N MET A 153 6.27 7.91 -4.41
CA MET A 153 4.98 8.12 -3.75
C MET A 153 5.13 8.58 -2.30
N LEU A 154 6.22 8.17 -1.60
CA LEU A 154 6.47 8.67 -0.25
C LEU A 154 6.84 10.15 -0.26
N LEU A 155 7.68 10.58 -1.20
CA LEU A 155 7.99 12.00 -1.38
C LEU A 155 6.73 12.80 -1.74
N ASP A 156 5.92 12.28 -2.68
CA ASP A 156 4.64 12.92 -3.03
C ASP A 156 3.70 13.05 -1.84
N ALA A 157 3.61 12.00 -1.03
CA ALA A 157 2.76 11.98 0.16
C ALA A 157 3.18 13.04 1.20
N ILE A 158 4.49 13.25 1.38
CA ILE A 158 5.02 14.26 2.31
C ILE A 158 4.69 15.68 1.86
N GLU A 159 4.59 15.92 0.55
CA GLU A 159 4.26 17.24 -0.02
C GLU A 159 2.75 17.56 0.03
N LEU A 160 1.87 16.56 0.21
CA LEU A 160 0.44 16.78 0.30
C LEU A 160 0.05 17.51 1.60
N ASN A 161 -1.08 18.20 1.55
CA ASN A 161 -1.67 18.88 2.69
C ASN A 161 -2.75 18.05 3.41
N ASP A 162 -3.03 16.87 2.89
CA ASP A 162 -3.99 15.91 3.43
C ASP A 162 -3.29 14.78 4.18
N PRO A 163 -3.95 14.15 5.16
CA PRO A 163 -3.37 12.99 5.85
C PRO A 163 -3.30 11.77 4.94
N VAL A 164 -2.13 11.15 4.90
CA VAL A 164 -1.83 9.98 4.05
C VAL A 164 -1.52 8.77 4.91
N ILE A 165 -2.16 7.65 4.60
CA ILE A 165 -1.83 6.32 5.09
C ILE A 165 -0.98 5.61 4.04
N PHE A 166 0.27 5.31 4.38
CA PHE A 166 1.25 4.74 3.47
C PHE A 166 1.55 3.29 3.88
N CYS A 167 0.87 2.34 3.22
CA CYS A 167 0.93 0.91 3.55
C CYS A 167 2.11 0.25 2.82
N GLU A 168 3.19 0.00 3.53
CA GLU A 168 4.42 -0.62 3.03
C GLU A 168 4.38 -2.12 3.28
N HIS A 169 4.52 -2.95 2.25
CA HIS A 169 4.46 -4.39 2.47
C HIS A 169 5.79 -4.94 3.00
N LYS A 170 5.78 -5.51 4.21
CA LYS A 170 6.99 -6.01 4.91
C LYS A 170 7.78 -7.06 4.12
N PHE A 171 7.09 -7.93 3.38
CA PHE A 171 7.77 -8.91 2.54
C PHE A 171 8.63 -8.23 1.47
N LEU A 172 8.19 -7.11 0.92
CA LEU A 172 8.92 -6.40 -0.14
C LEU A 172 10.20 -5.74 0.38
N TYR A 173 10.30 -5.41 1.66
CA TYR A 173 11.43 -4.67 2.23
C TYR A 173 12.79 -5.24 1.84
N TYR A 174 12.94 -6.55 1.89
CA TYR A 174 14.22 -7.22 1.64
C TYR A 174 14.22 -8.10 0.38
N HIS A 175 13.03 -8.43 -0.14
CA HIS A 175 12.89 -9.34 -1.27
C HIS A 175 12.79 -8.61 -2.62
N LEU A 176 12.43 -7.33 -2.61
CA LEU A 176 12.32 -6.54 -3.81
C LEU A 176 13.51 -5.59 -3.95
N LYS A 177 14.16 -5.63 -5.14
CA LYS A 177 15.32 -4.79 -5.48
C LYS A 177 15.17 -4.23 -6.89
N ALA A 178 15.79 -3.07 -7.11
CA ALA A 178 16.00 -2.48 -8.43
C ALA A 178 17.48 -2.12 -8.60
N ASP A 179 17.94 -1.98 -9.84
CA ASP A 179 19.34 -1.61 -10.12
C ASP A 179 19.64 -0.16 -9.68
N ALA A 180 18.64 0.72 -9.76
CA ALA A 180 18.69 2.11 -9.32
C ALA A 180 17.28 2.62 -9.00
N LEU A 181 17.19 3.78 -8.35
CA LEU A 181 15.93 4.53 -8.29
C LEU A 181 15.55 5.01 -9.69
N PRO A 182 14.27 4.89 -10.09
CA PRO A 182 13.85 5.38 -11.39
C PRO A 182 13.93 6.91 -11.44
N PRO A 183 14.20 7.47 -12.61
CA PRO A 183 14.28 8.91 -12.77
C PRO A 183 12.89 9.56 -12.60
N PRO A 184 12.84 10.90 -12.37
CA PRO A 184 11.59 11.62 -12.11
C PRO A 184 10.53 11.46 -13.22
N GLU A 185 10.93 11.23 -14.46
CA GLU A 185 10.06 11.07 -15.62
C GLU A 185 9.18 9.81 -15.55
N GLU A 186 9.60 8.81 -14.79
CA GLU A 186 8.83 7.60 -14.55
C GLU A 186 7.83 7.70 -13.39
N ARG A 187 7.84 8.86 -12.67
CA ARG A 187 6.93 9.15 -11.56
C ARG A 187 5.51 9.31 -12.08
N LEU A 188 4.58 8.54 -11.51
CA LEU A 188 3.15 8.70 -11.77
C LEU A 188 2.50 9.44 -10.59
N PRO A 189 1.54 10.33 -10.86
CA PRO A 189 0.81 11.02 -9.80
C PRO A 189 0.12 10.05 -8.83
N ILE A 190 -0.08 10.49 -7.59
CA ILE A 190 -0.96 9.81 -6.63
C ILE A 190 -2.37 9.72 -7.22
N GLY A 191 -3.03 8.58 -7.02
CA GLY A 191 -4.36 8.31 -7.58
C GLY A 191 -4.36 7.79 -9.01
N LYS A 192 -3.18 7.56 -9.62
CA LYS A 192 -3.05 6.89 -10.92
C LYS A 192 -2.53 5.47 -10.77
N ALA A 193 -3.23 4.52 -11.39
CA ALA A 193 -2.83 3.13 -11.50
C ALA A 193 -1.77 2.95 -12.61
N ARG A 194 -1.01 1.86 -12.52
CA ARG A 194 0.02 1.48 -13.49
C ARG A 194 -0.36 0.16 -14.18
N ILE A 195 -0.34 0.12 -15.50
CA ILE A 195 -0.36 -1.15 -16.22
C ILE A 195 1.07 -1.69 -16.19
N THR A 196 1.31 -2.71 -15.34
CA THR A 196 2.63 -3.33 -15.17
C THR A 196 2.89 -4.42 -16.21
N ARG A 197 1.84 -4.94 -16.82
CA ARG A 197 1.90 -5.91 -17.91
C ARG A 197 0.69 -5.70 -18.80
N HIS A 198 0.90 -5.57 -20.10
CA HIS A 198 -0.17 -5.55 -21.09
C HIS A 198 -0.69 -6.96 -21.40
N GLY A 199 -2.00 -7.07 -21.67
CA GLY A 199 -2.67 -8.30 -22.03
C GLY A 199 -4.02 -8.05 -22.69
N LYS A 200 -4.66 -9.12 -23.19
CA LYS A 200 -5.92 -9.03 -23.94
C LYS A 200 -6.97 -10.06 -23.54
N HIS A 201 -6.62 -11.05 -22.69
CA HIS A 201 -7.54 -12.16 -22.38
C HIS A 201 -8.26 -12.03 -21.05
N ALA A 202 -7.62 -11.39 -20.06
CA ALA A 202 -8.21 -11.03 -18.78
C ALA A 202 -7.40 -9.90 -18.13
N SER A 203 -8.07 -9.06 -17.33
CA SER A 203 -7.45 -8.06 -16.45
C SER A 203 -7.35 -8.61 -15.03
N VAL A 204 -6.16 -8.53 -14.45
CA VAL A 204 -5.95 -8.68 -13.01
C VAL A 204 -5.73 -7.30 -12.43
N VAL A 205 -6.64 -6.84 -11.57
CA VAL A 205 -6.51 -5.60 -10.82
C VAL A 205 -6.02 -5.95 -9.41
N THR A 206 -4.92 -5.37 -9.00
CA THR A 206 -4.25 -5.75 -7.75
C THR A 206 -3.39 -4.62 -7.19
N TYR A 207 -2.71 -4.84 -6.06
CA TYR A 207 -1.87 -3.84 -5.41
C TYR A 207 -0.80 -4.49 -4.52
N SER A 208 0.19 -3.71 -4.12
CA SER A 208 1.20 -4.11 -3.15
C SER A 208 1.91 -5.42 -3.56
N ALA A 209 2.20 -6.33 -2.61
CA ALA A 209 2.88 -7.59 -2.90
C ALA A 209 2.13 -8.50 -3.89
N MET A 210 0.81 -8.36 -4.00
CA MET A 210 0.01 -9.19 -4.92
C MET A 210 0.25 -8.86 -6.39
N VAL A 211 0.83 -7.71 -6.72
CA VAL A 211 1.30 -7.40 -8.08
C VAL A 211 2.33 -8.43 -8.54
N HIS A 212 3.29 -8.78 -7.69
CA HIS A 212 4.35 -9.74 -8.03
C HIS A 212 3.83 -11.18 -8.14
N GLU A 213 2.88 -11.58 -7.27
CA GLU A 213 2.21 -12.88 -7.40
C GLU A 213 1.40 -12.97 -8.71
N SER A 214 0.71 -11.89 -9.07
CA SER A 214 -0.08 -11.80 -10.31
C SER A 214 0.80 -11.84 -11.56
N ILE A 215 1.97 -11.20 -11.55
CA ILE A 215 2.93 -11.28 -12.66
C ILE A 215 3.40 -12.73 -12.84
N ARG A 216 3.77 -13.43 -11.75
CA ARG A 216 4.16 -14.85 -11.83
C ARG A 216 3.05 -15.75 -12.37
N ALA A 217 1.80 -15.52 -11.95
CA ALA A 217 0.64 -16.24 -12.49
C ALA A 217 0.44 -15.96 -14.00
N ALA A 218 0.60 -14.70 -14.41
CA ALA A 218 0.52 -14.31 -15.83
C ALA A 218 1.63 -14.94 -16.67
N ASP A 219 2.86 -15.11 -16.12
CA ASP A 219 3.96 -15.78 -16.80
C ASP A 219 3.67 -17.28 -17.03
N GLU A 220 3.02 -17.96 -16.08
CA GLU A 220 2.59 -19.35 -16.27
C GLU A 220 1.52 -19.48 -17.34
N LEU A 221 0.55 -18.57 -17.38
CA LEU A 221 -0.51 -18.57 -18.39
C LEU A 221 0.00 -18.18 -19.78
N ALA A 222 1.03 -17.34 -19.87
CA ALA A 222 1.66 -16.98 -21.13
C ALA A 222 2.27 -18.20 -21.85
N LYS A 223 2.76 -19.20 -21.12
CA LYS A 223 3.25 -20.48 -21.69
C LYS A 223 2.14 -21.27 -22.39
N LEU A 224 0.89 -20.98 -22.04
CA LEU A 224 -0.32 -21.58 -22.64
C LEU A 224 -0.96 -20.67 -23.69
N GLY A 225 -0.32 -19.54 -24.05
CA GLY A 225 -0.81 -18.59 -25.05
C GLY A 225 -1.79 -17.55 -24.52
N TYR A 226 -1.97 -17.42 -23.19
CA TYR A 226 -2.86 -16.44 -22.60
C TYR A 226 -2.08 -15.19 -22.12
N GLU A 227 -2.46 -14.03 -22.62
CA GLU A 227 -1.88 -12.74 -22.30
C GLU A 227 -2.76 -12.03 -21.26
N ILE A 228 -2.31 -11.99 -20.02
CA ILE A 228 -3.00 -11.38 -18.89
C ILE A 228 -2.50 -9.97 -18.66
N GLU A 229 -3.41 -9.01 -18.61
CA GLU A 229 -3.11 -7.63 -18.25
C GLU A 229 -3.07 -7.48 -16.73
N ILE A 230 -2.03 -6.80 -16.20
CA ILE A 230 -1.88 -6.55 -14.77
C ILE A 230 -1.95 -5.05 -14.52
N VAL A 231 -2.95 -4.64 -13.73
CA VAL A 231 -3.15 -3.27 -13.27
C VAL A 231 -2.77 -3.18 -11.80
N ASP A 232 -1.69 -2.46 -11.50
CA ASP A 232 -1.29 -2.09 -10.15
C ASP A 232 -2.02 -0.80 -9.74
N LEU A 233 -2.88 -0.91 -8.75
CA LEU A 233 -3.68 0.22 -8.24
C LEU A 233 -2.83 1.33 -7.63
N ARG A 234 -1.71 0.99 -6.96
CA ARG A 234 -0.83 1.94 -6.26
C ARG A 234 -1.54 2.76 -5.18
N SER A 235 -2.74 3.22 -5.43
CA SER A 235 -3.59 4.02 -4.54
C SER A 235 -4.94 3.34 -4.34
N MET A 236 -5.29 3.09 -3.09
CA MET A 236 -6.62 2.58 -2.71
C MET A 236 -7.63 3.72 -2.64
N LYS A 237 -7.13 4.92 -2.32
CA LYS A 237 -7.92 6.15 -2.26
C LYS A 237 -7.01 7.35 -2.50
N PRO A 238 -7.25 8.16 -3.56
CA PRO A 238 -8.28 7.95 -4.60
C PRO A 238 -7.99 6.73 -5.48
N LEU A 239 -9.06 6.08 -5.97
CA LEU A 239 -8.99 4.92 -6.86
C LEU A 239 -9.07 5.37 -8.33
N ASP A 240 -8.18 4.88 -9.18
CA ASP A 240 -8.18 5.16 -10.63
C ASP A 240 -9.17 4.26 -11.38
N THR A 241 -10.45 4.57 -11.27
CA THR A 241 -11.53 3.81 -11.93
C THR A 241 -11.39 3.82 -13.44
N ASP A 242 -10.93 4.94 -14.03
CA ASP A 242 -10.77 5.08 -15.49
C ASP A 242 -9.79 4.06 -16.05
N THR A 243 -8.62 3.90 -15.41
CA THR A 243 -7.63 2.90 -15.84
C THR A 243 -8.15 1.48 -15.69
N ILE A 244 -8.90 1.20 -14.62
CA ILE A 244 -9.53 -0.13 -14.41
C ILE A 244 -10.54 -0.41 -15.53
N LEU A 245 -11.46 0.52 -15.80
CA LEU A 245 -12.47 0.37 -16.85
C LEU A 245 -11.84 0.23 -18.24
N ALA A 246 -10.81 1.02 -18.53
CA ALA A 246 -10.09 0.91 -19.80
C ALA A 246 -9.39 -0.45 -19.97
N SER A 247 -8.88 -1.04 -18.90
CA SER A 247 -8.32 -2.40 -18.91
C SER A 247 -9.40 -3.45 -19.18
N VAL A 248 -10.52 -3.38 -18.44
CA VAL A 248 -11.65 -4.31 -18.62
C VAL A 248 -12.24 -4.20 -20.02
N ALA A 249 -12.36 -2.99 -20.59
CA ALA A 249 -12.83 -2.79 -21.96
C ALA A 249 -11.97 -3.51 -23.02
N ARG A 250 -10.67 -3.69 -22.76
CA ARG A 250 -9.76 -4.43 -23.65
C ARG A 250 -9.87 -5.94 -23.52
N THR A 251 -10.17 -6.43 -22.31
CA THR A 251 -10.01 -7.85 -21.97
C THR A 251 -11.33 -8.59 -21.75
N GLY A 252 -12.42 -7.88 -21.47
CA GLY A 252 -13.75 -8.43 -21.19
C GLY A 252 -13.86 -9.23 -19.88
N ARG A 253 -12.76 -9.47 -19.16
CA ARG A 253 -12.72 -10.36 -17.97
C ARG A 253 -11.93 -9.73 -16.84
N LEU A 254 -12.47 -9.78 -15.62
CA LEU A 254 -11.90 -9.15 -14.44
C LEU A 254 -11.68 -10.15 -13.29
N LEU A 255 -10.44 -10.25 -12.83
CA LEU A 255 -10.06 -10.81 -11.53
C LEU A 255 -9.48 -9.71 -10.66
N VAL A 256 -9.98 -9.52 -9.45
CA VAL A 256 -9.41 -8.58 -8.47
C VAL A 256 -8.71 -9.37 -7.37
N VAL A 257 -7.43 -9.08 -7.11
CA VAL A 257 -6.61 -9.82 -6.15
C VAL A 257 -6.12 -8.90 -5.04
N GLY A 258 -6.29 -9.34 -3.79
CA GLY A 258 -5.80 -8.61 -2.61
C GLY A 258 -5.43 -9.54 -1.46
N GLU A 259 -4.40 -9.20 -0.69
CA GLU A 259 -4.01 -9.98 0.51
C GLU A 259 -4.94 -9.74 1.70
N ALA A 260 -5.64 -8.59 1.74
CA ALA A 260 -6.60 -8.27 2.80
C ALA A 260 -7.76 -9.28 2.86
N PHE A 261 -8.45 -9.29 4.01
CA PHE A 261 -9.68 -10.07 4.18
C PHE A 261 -10.77 -9.66 3.18
N PRO A 262 -11.71 -10.58 2.84
CA PRO A 262 -12.69 -10.32 1.78
C PRO A 262 -13.77 -9.30 2.18
N TYR A 263 -14.18 -9.24 3.46
CA TYR A 263 -15.25 -8.37 3.91
C TYR A 263 -14.84 -6.88 3.95
N GLY A 264 -15.61 -6.02 3.27
CA GLY A 264 -15.32 -4.59 3.20
C GLY A 264 -13.99 -4.25 2.51
N GLY A 265 -13.38 -5.22 1.82
CA GLY A 265 -12.10 -5.04 1.15
C GLY A 265 -12.18 -4.19 -0.11
N VAL A 266 -11.08 -3.53 -0.48
CA VAL A 266 -10.96 -2.74 -1.72
C VAL A 266 -11.26 -3.58 -2.97
N THR A 267 -10.99 -4.88 -2.94
CA THR A 267 -11.34 -5.80 -4.03
C THR A 267 -12.84 -5.83 -4.32
N ALA A 268 -13.68 -5.73 -3.30
CA ALA A 268 -15.13 -5.64 -3.45
C ALA A 268 -15.56 -4.28 -4.02
N GLU A 269 -14.91 -3.18 -3.61
CA GLU A 269 -15.16 -1.84 -4.15
C GLU A 269 -14.83 -1.77 -5.64
N VAL A 270 -13.69 -2.34 -6.06
CA VAL A 270 -13.31 -2.40 -7.49
C VAL A 270 -14.38 -3.14 -8.30
N ILE A 271 -14.85 -4.31 -7.82
CA ILE A 271 -15.93 -5.06 -8.50
C ILE A 271 -17.21 -4.24 -8.54
N ALA A 272 -17.60 -3.60 -7.44
CA ALA A 272 -18.80 -2.78 -7.38
C ALA A 272 -18.78 -1.64 -8.41
N ARG A 273 -17.65 -0.92 -8.53
CA ARG A 273 -17.47 0.16 -9.52
C ARG A 273 -17.52 -0.35 -10.94
N VAL A 274 -16.75 -1.39 -11.26
CA VAL A 274 -16.78 -1.98 -12.61
C VAL A 274 -18.16 -2.49 -12.96
N THR A 275 -18.90 -3.11 -12.02
CA THR A 275 -20.26 -3.57 -12.26
C THR A 275 -21.23 -2.40 -12.44
N ALA A 276 -21.10 -1.32 -11.70
CA ALA A 276 -21.97 -0.15 -11.79
C ALA A 276 -21.73 0.69 -13.05
N GLU A 277 -20.45 0.90 -13.41
CA GLU A 277 -20.05 1.86 -14.46
C GLU A 277 -19.68 1.16 -15.78
N GLY A 278 -19.26 -0.11 -15.73
CA GLY A 278 -18.73 -0.86 -16.87
C GLY A 278 -19.29 -2.25 -17.05
N PHE A 279 -20.52 -2.56 -16.59
CA PHE A 279 -21.12 -3.89 -16.71
C PHE A 279 -21.14 -4.41 -18.16
N HIS A 280 -21.41 -3.51 -19.11
CA HIS A 280 -21.44 -3.81 -20.54
C HIS A 280 -20.06 -4.16 -21.15
N LEU A 281 -18.98 -3.97 -20.40
CA LEU A 281 -17.61 -4.32 -20.81
C LEU A 281 -17.23 -5.75 -20.42
N LEU A 282 -18.08 -6.43 -19.62
CA LEU A 282 -17.78 -7.74 -19.05
C LEU A 282 -18.36 -8.87 -19.93
N ASP A 283 -17.48 -9.79 -20.34
CA ASP A 283 -17.85 -11.05 -21.03
C ASP A 283 -18.13 -12.19 -20.04
N ALA A 284 -17.74 -12.04 -18.77
CA ALA A 284 -17.93 -13.03 -17.72
C ALA A 284 -18.14 -12.33 -16.36
N PRO A 285 -18.78 -13.00 -15.37
CA PRO A 285 -18.89 -12.45 -14.03
C PRO A 285 -17.52 -12.12 -13.45
N PRO A 286 -17.32 -10.88 -12.90
CA PRO A 286 -16.06 -10.52 -12.29
C PRO A 286 -15.80 -11.38 -11.04
N ARG A 287 -14.54 -11.72 -10.80
CA ARG A 287 -14.12 -12.53 -9.66
C ARG A 287 -13.18 -11.77 -8.75
N ARG A 288 -13.15 -12.14 -7.48
CA ARG A 288 -12.13 -11.67 -6.52
C ARG A 288 -11.45 -12.83 -5.84
N LEU A 289 -10.18 -12.64 -5.53
CA LEU A 289 -9.36 -13.56 -4.75
C LEU A 289 -8.71 -12.80 -3.60
N ASN A 290 -9.06 -13.15 -2.38
CA ASN A 290 -8.54 -12.54 -1.15
C ASN A 290 -7.90 -13.61 -0.25
N ALA A 291 -7.29 -13.18 0.85
CA ALA A 291 -6.99 -14.09 1.95
C ALA A 291 -8.29 -14.75 2.47
N ARG A 292 -8.14 -15.88 3.14
CA ARG A 292 -9.28 -16.56 3.77
C ARG A 292 -9.83 -15.70 4.90
N ASP A 293 -11.14 -15.77 5.13
CA ASP A 293 -11.80 -15.09 6.24
C ASP A 293 -11.58 -15.88 7.55
N THR A 294 -10.33 -15.89 7.99
CA THR A 294 -9.86 -16.52 9.22
C THR A 294 -8.71 -15.72 9.79
N PRO A 295 -8.45 -15.76 11.12
CA PRO A 295 -7.24 -15.19 11.68
C PRO A 295 -5.98 -15.70 10.97
N ILE A 296 -5.00 -14.83 10.82
CA ILE A 296 -3.77 -15.14 10.08
C ILE A 296 -2.92 -16.15 10.85
N PRO A 297 -2.58 -17.32 10.27
CA PRO A 297 -1.88 -18.38 10.98
C PRO A 297 -0.37 -18.12 11.07
N TYR A 298 0.26 -18.70 12.10
CA TYR A 298 1.72 -18.67 12.29
C TYR A 298 2.46 -19.66 11.41
N HIS A 299 1.92 -20.88 11.26
CA HIS A 299 2.64 -21.96 10.58
C HIS A 299 2.81 -21.65 9.08
N PRO A 300 4.02 -21.79 8.49
CA PRO A 300 4.29 -21.40 7.10
C PRO A 300 3.35 -22.04 6.07
N ASN A 301 3.02 -23.32 6.20
CA ASN A 301 2.12 -24.01 5.28
C ASN A 301 0.68 -23.48 5.38
N LEU A 302 0.21 -23.15 6.59
CA LEU A 302 -1.10 -22.54 6.78
C LEU A 302 -1.11 -21.11 6.27
N TRP A 303 -0.02 -20.34 6.47
CA TRP A 303 0.15 -19.03 5.90
C TRP A 303 0.10 -19.06 4.36
N ALA A 304 0.81 -19.99 3.72
CA ALA A 304 0.76 -20.15 2.26
C ALA A 304 -0.65 -20.51 1.76
N ALA A 305 -1.42 -21.31 2.52
CA ALA A 305 -2.80 -21.67 2.19
C ALA A 305 -3.82 -20.56 2.52
N HIS A 306 -3.44 -19.59 3.35
CA HIS A 306 -4.32 -18.50 3.80
C HIS A 306 -4.40 -17.38 2.75
N ARG A 307 -3.29 -16.96 2.17
CA ARG A 307 -3.20 -15.81 1.26
C ARG A 307 -3.27 -16.22 -0.22
N PRO A 308 -3.59 -15.29 -1.14
CA PRO A 308 -3.40 -15.52 -2.56
C PRO A 308 -1.93 -15.80 -2.90
N THR A 309 -1.70 -16.74 -3.81
CA THR A 309 -0.40 -17.13 -4.34
C THR A 309 -0.47 -17.16 -5.87
N ALA A 310 0.69 -17.17 -6.54
CA ALA A 310 0.72 -17.30 -8.00
C ALA A 310 -0.08 -18.52 -8.49
N ALA A 311 -0.02 -19.65 -7.77
CA ALA A 311 -0.78 -20.84 -8.11
C ALA A 311 -2.30 -20.60 -8.01
N SER A 312 -2.80 -20.09 -6.87
CA SER A 312 -4.24 -19.83 -6.71
C SER A 312 -4.77 -18.74 -7.64
N ILE A 313 -3.93 -17.75 -8.00
CA ILE A 313 -4.26 -16.73 -9.01
C ILE A 313 -4.35 -17.38 -10.40
N THR A 314 -3.42 -18.28 -10.74
CA THR A 314 -3.46 -19.04 -11.99
C THR A 314 -4.74 -19.87 -12.11
N ASP A 315 -5.11 -20.57 -11.03
CA ASP A 315 -6.34 -21.40 -11.01
C ASP A 315 -7.59 -20.53 -11.17
N ALA A 316 -7.66 -19.39 -10.45
CA ALA A 316 -8.79 -18.46 -10.59
C ALA A 316 -8.89 -17.86 -12.01
N LEU A 317 -7.75 -17.59 -12.66
CA LEU A 317 -7.71 -17.11 -14.05
C LEU A 317 -8.12 -18.20 -15.04
N ARG A 318 -7.72 -19.47 -14.84
CA ARG A 318 -8.17 -20.58 -15.67
C ARG A 318 -9.68 -20.73 -15.63
N GLU A 319 -10.27 -20.72 -14.45
CA GLU A 319 -11.72 -20.75 -14.30
C GLU A 319 -12.41 -19.55 -14.97
N LEU A 320 -11.83 -18.34 -14.87
CA LEU A 320 -12.38 -17.13 -15.50
C LEU A 320 -12.27 -17.19 -17.04
N LEU A 321 -11.22 -17.83 -17.55
CA LEU A 321 -10.99 -18.04 -18.99
C LEU A 321 -11.78 -19.23 -19.56
N GLY A 322 -12.37 -20.08 -18.70
CA GLY A 322 -13.23 -21.18 -19.10
C GLY A 322 -12.50 -22.51 -19.38
N PHE A 323 -11.34 -22.76 -18.74
CA PHE A 323 -10.60 -24.02 -18.87
C PHE A 323 -9.94 -24.46 -17.56
#